data_0fcc1eb12a0511f9a563648a8c4f73a1
#
_entry.id   0fcc1eb12a0511f9a563648a8c4f73a1
#
_cell.length_a   1.000
_cell.length_b   1.000
_cell.length_c   1.000
_cell.angle_alpha   90.00
_cell.angle_beta   90.00
_cell.angle_gamma   90.00
#
_symmetry.space_group_name_H-M   'P 1'
#
loop_
_entity.id
_entity.type
_entity.pdbx_description
1 polymer ?
#
loop_
_entity_poly.entity_id
_entity_poly.type
_entity_poly.pdbx_seq_one_letter_code
_entity_poly.pdbx_strand_id
1 'polypeptide(L)'
;FVGIVLINNGMCALYHVDGRSAAVMNIFTGGLSLFINFVNLMQGNYYAAGTGLLFCFTYLFVAVNKFLNASPIPFAWFSTFVAVNAVIFGTIEGFTGSAALGITPDLRWAGIWYLWAILWGTSFVEDICGKKLGKFVPCLQVFEGIVTAWIPGVMMLLQLW
;
A
#
# COMPACT_ATOMS: atom_id res chain seq x y z
N PHE A 1 6.65 4.88 7.29
CA PHE A 1 5.31 5.52 7.41
C PHE A 1 4.18 4.64 6.88
N VAL A 2 4.41 3.80 5.85
CA VAL A 2 3.40 2.84 5.36
C VAL A 2 2.90 1.93 6.48
N GLY A 3 3.77 1.44 7.34
CA GLY A 3 3.38 0.59 8.48
C GLY A 3 2.38 1.25 9.41
N ILE A 4 2.65 2.49 9.84
CA ILE A 4 1.75 3.17 10.79
C ILE A 4 0.41 3.53 10.16
N VAL A 5 0.34 3.90 8.87
CA VAL A 5 -0.95 4.21 8.25
C VAL A 5 -1.81 2.96 8.08
N LEU A 6 -1.22 1.80 7.76
CA LEU A 6 -1.95 0.53 7.70
C LEU A 6 -2.46 0.11 9.08
N ILE A 7 -1.62 0.18 10.12
CA ILE A 7 -2.03 -0.08 11.50
C ILE A 7 -3.15 0.86 11.91
N ASN A 8 -3.01 2.17 11.66
CA ASN A 8 -4.03 3.16 11.95
C ASN A 8 -5.36 2.85 11.26
N ASN A 9 -5.33 2.54 9.96
CA ASN A 9 -6.54 2.23 9.20
C ASN A 9 -7.24 0.99 9.76
N GLY A 10 -6.49 -0.09 10.02
CA GLY A 10 -7.03 -1.30 10.62
C GLY A 10 -7.62 -1.07 12.01
N MET A 11 -6.89 -0.38 12.88
CA MET A 11 -7.35 -0.08 14.25
C MET A 11 -8.58 0.85 14.23
N CYS A 12 -8.58 1.89 13.42
CA CYS A 12 -9.74 2.78 13.28
C CYS A 12 -10.99 2.02 12.83
N ALA A 13 -10.84 1.08 11.90
CA ALA A 13 -11.95 0.25 11.45
C ALA A 13 -12.44 -0.71 12.55
N LEU A 14 -11.54 -1.35 13.30
CA LEU A 14 -11.88 -2.25 14.42
C LEU A 14 -12.58 -1.53 15.58
N TYR A 15 -12.19 -0.30 15.86
CA TYR A 15 -12.79 0.54 16.92
C TYR A 15 -13.92 1.44 16.42
N HIS A 16 -14.34 1.31 15.16
CA HIS A 16 -15.42 2.11 14.56
C HIS A 16 -15.19 3.63 14.65
N VAL A 17 -13.93 4.05 14.52
CA VAL A 17 -13.56 5.46 14.45
C VAL A 17 -14.15 6.09 13.19
N ASP A 18 -14.60 7.33 13.27
CA ASP A 18 -15.14 8.04 12.11
C ASP A 18 -14.13 8.16 10.95
N GLY A 19 -14.65 8.15 9.73
CA GLY A 19 -13.79 8.10 8.56
C GLY A 19 -12.87 9.30 8.39
N ARG A 20 -13.29 10.50 8.82
CA ARG A 20 -12.48 11.72 8.68
C ARG A 20 -11.28 11.70 9.62
N SER A 21 -11.48 11.27 10.87
CA SER A 21 -10.39 11.07 11.82
C SER A 21 -9.39 10.02 11.33
N ALA A 22 -9.88 8.88 10.79
CA ALA A 22 -9.04 7.84 10.22
C ALA A 22 -8.25 8.34 8.98
N ALA A 23 -8.80 9.30 8.22
CA ALA A 23 -8.19 9.84 7.01
C ALA A 23 -6.93 10.69 7.26
N VAL A 24 -6.76 11.26 8.45
CA VAL A 24 -5.66 12.19 8.75
C VAL A 24 -4.29 11.56 8.50
N MET A 25 -4.07 10.33 9.00
CA MET A 25 -2.80 9.63 8.78
C MET A 25 -2.59 9.29 7.30
N ASN A 26 -3.66 9.04 6.55
CA ASN A 26 -3.58 8.81 5.11
C ASN A 26 -3.11 10.04 4.34
N ILE A 27 -3.51 11.26 4.76
CA ILE A 27 -3.01 12.53 4.17
C ILE A 27 -1.51 12.66 4.44
N PHE A 28 -1.06 12.47 5.68
CA PHE A 28 0.34 12.62 6.02
C PHE A 28 1.22 11.62 5.27
N THR A 29 0.82 10.34 5.25
CA THR A 29 1.58 9.31 4.56
C THR A 29 1.54 9.51 3.04
N GLY A 30 0.38 9.82 2.48
CA GLY A 30 0.24 10.07 1.04
C GLY A 30 0.98 11.32 0.59
N GLY A 31 0.90 12.41 1.36
CA GLY A 31 1.62 13.65 1.06
C GLY A 31 3.14 13.48 1.13
N LEU A 32 3.66 12.82 2.17
CA LEU A 32 5.07 12.49 2.28
C LEU A 32 5.53 11.59 1.13
N SER A 33 4.74 10.56 0.80
CA SER A 33 5.03 9.65 -0.30
C SER A 33 5.04 10.39 -1.65
N LEU A 34 4.10 11.33 -1.87
CA LEU A 34 4.09 12.17 -3.07
C LEU A 34 5.38 12.95 -3.23
N PHE A 35 5.83 13.59 -2.14
CA PHE A 35 7.08 14.37 -2.14
C PHE A 35 8.30 13.48 -2.45
N ILE A 36 8.42 12.32 -1.78
CA ILE A 36 9.54 11.39 -1.99
C ILE A 36 9.56 10.88 -3.44
N ASN A 37 8.40 10.51 -3.99
CA ASN A 37 8.33 10.01 -5.36
C ASN A 37 8.56 11.09 -6.41
N PHE A 38 8.21 12.33 -6.11
CA PHE A 38 8.61 13.47 -6.95
C PHE A 38 10.14 13.64 -6.98
N VAL A 39 10.81 13.51 -5.84
CA VAL A 39 12.28 13.54 -5.77
C VAL A 39 12.88 12.38 -6.58
N ASN A 40 12.37 11.16 -6.43
CA ASN A 40 12.80 10.01 -7.23
C ASN A 40 12.66 10.26 -8.74
N LEU A 41 11.54 10.86 -9.15
CA LEU A 41 11.30 11.22 -10.56
C LEU A 41 12.34 12.22 -11.07
N MET A 42 12.64 13.27 -10.29
CA MET A 42 13.64 14.27 -10.63
C MET A 42 15.06 13.70 -10.71
N GLN A 43 15.34 12.64 -9.98
CA GLN A 43 16.62 11.92 -10.01
C GLN A 43 16.70 10.85 -11.12
N GLY A 44 15.64 10.67 -11.92
CA GLY A 44 15.60 9.66 -12.97
C GLY A 44 15.29 8.24 -12.45
N ASN A 45 14.92 8.09 -11.17
CA ASN A 45 14.57 6.80 -10.56
C ASN A 45 13.11 6.45 -10.88
N TYR A 46 12.81 6.26 -12.16
CA TYR A 46 11.43 6.08 -12.65
C TYR A 46 10.74 4.85 -12.07
N TYR A 47 11.46 3.75 -11.86
CA TYR A 47 10.90 2.54 -11.27
C TYR A 47 10.44 2.79 -9.82
N ALA A 48 11.33 3.35 -9.00
CA ALA A 48 11.00 3.69 -7.61
C ALA A 48 9.87 4.73 -7.52
N ALA A 49 9.87 5.74 -8.40
CA ALA A 49 8.80 6.71 -8.48
C ALA A 49 7.46 6.06 -8.87
N GLY A 50 7.45 5.22 -9.90
CA GLY A 50 6.24 4.56 -10.39
C GLY A 50 5.63 3.61 -9.36
N THR A 51 6.43 2.74 -8.75
CA THR A 51 5.98 1.83 -7.70
C THR A 51 5.53 2.58 -6.45
N GLY A 52 6.26 3.62 -6.04
CA GLY A 52 5.91 4.43 -4.88
C GLY A 52 4.65 5.27 -5.07
N LEU A 53 4.33 5.73 -6.27
CA LEU A 53 3.09 6.47 -6.57
C LEU A 53 1.84 5.59 -6.42
N LEU A 54 1.92 4.27 -6.57
CA LEU A 54 0.79 3.37 -6.28
C LEU A 54 0.36 3.49 -4.81
N PHE A 55 1.32 3.52 -3.89
CA PHE A 55 1.05 3.75 -2.46
C PHE A 55 0.56 5.17 -2.18
N CYS A 56 1.24 6.14 -2.77
CA CYS A 56 0.88 7.55 -2.62
C CYS A 56 -0.60 7.77 -2.95
N PHE A 57 -1.02 7.37 -4.14
CA PHE A 57 -2.41 7.53 -4.58
C PHE A 57 -3.39 6.66 -3.80
N THR A 58 -2.99 5.48 -3.33
CA THR A 58 -3.82 4.68 -2.44
C THR A 58 -4.23 5.48 -1.21
N TYR A 59 -3.26 6.05 -0.48
CA TYR A 59 -3.55 6.79 0.75
C TYR A 59 -4.28 8.10 0.50
N LEU A 60 -3.89 8.85 -0.52
CA LEU A 60 -4.59 10.10 -0.88
C LEU A 60 -6.03 9.82 -1.34
N PHE A 61 -6.25 8.75 -2.10
CA PHE A 61 -7.59 8.37 -2.54
C PHE A 61 -8.47 7.98 -1.35
N VAL A 62 -7.94 7.14 -0.43
CA VAL A 62 -8.64 6.79 0.81
C VAL A 62 -9.01 8.04 1.59
N ALA A 63 -8.07 8.98 1.77
CA ALA A 63 -8.31 10.20 2.50
C ALA A 63 -9.41 11.06 1.85
N VAL A 64 -9.30 11.33 0.54
CA VAL A 64 -10.28 12.13 -0.19
C VAL A 64 -11.66 11.48 -0.16
N ASN A 65 -11.75 10.16 -0.38
CA ASN A 65 -13.03 9.46 -0.30
C ASN A 65 -13.70 9.59 1.07
N LYS A 66 -12.92 9.51 2.16
CA LYS A 66 -13.45 9.67 3.53
C LYS A 66 -13.93 11.09 3.80
N PHE A 67 -13.22 12.12 3.29
CA PHE A 67 -13.65 13.52 3.45
C PHE A 67 -14.89 13.86 2.62
N LEU A 68 -14.97 13.36 1.38
CA LEU A 68 -16.06 13.67 0.46
C LEU A 68 -17.25 12.74 0.58
N ASN A 69 -17.16 11.67 1.39
CA ASN A 69 -18.15 10.57 1.40
C ASN A 69 -18.43 10.05 -0.02
N ALA A 70 -17.37 9.92 -0.83
CA ALA A 70 -17.47 9.50 -2.21
C ALA A 70 -17.75 8.00 -2.35
N SER A 71 -18.24 7.57 -3.52
CA SER A 71 -18.44 6.16 -3.82
C SER A 71 -17.12 5.37 -3.69
N PRO A 72 -17.13 4.17 -3.10
CA PRO A 72 -15.95 3.33 -3.02
C PRO A 72 -15.56 2.69 -4.36
N ILE A 73 -16.46 2.62 -5.34
CA ILE A 73 -16.27 1.91 -6.60
C ILE A 73 -15.02 2.38 -7.38
N PRO A 74 -14.78 3.70 -7.58
CA PRO A 74 -13.57 4.15 -8.27
C PRO A 74 -12.28 3.74 -7.55
N PHE A 75 -12.29 3.77 -6.22
CA PHE A 75 -11.15 3.29 -5.42
C PHE A 75 -10.95 1.77 -5.57
N ALA A 76 -12.01 0.98 -5.61
CA ALA A 76 -11.93 -0.47 -5.78
C ALA A 76 -11.30 -0.84 -7.14
N TRP A 77 -11.63 -0.13 -8.23
CA TRP A 77 -10.97 -0.31 -9.52
C TRP A 77 -9.49 0.10 -9.50
N PHE A 78 -9.18 1.23 -8.87
CA PHE A 78 -7.79 1.64 -8.67
C PHE A 78 -7.01 0.59 -7.86
N SER A 79 -7.57 0.11 -6.73
CA SER A 79 -6.97 -0.95 -5.91
C SER A 79 -6.75 -2.24 -6.69
N THR A 80 -7.69 -2.62 -7.56
CA THR A 80 -7.53 -3.80 -8.42
C THR A 80 -6.35 -3.63 -9.38
N PHE A 81 -6.23 -2.45 -10.01
CA PHE A 81 -5.08 -2.13 -10.85
C PHE A 81 -3.77 -2.22 -10.06
N VAL A 82 -3.74 -1.67 -8.84
CA VAL A 82 -2.55 -1.75 -7.97
C VAL A 82 -2.24 -3.19 -7.59
N ALA A 83 -3.24 -4.00 -7.25
CA ALA A 83 -3.06 -5.42 -6.90
C ALA A 83 -2.41 -6.21 -8.05
N VAL A 84 -2.86 -6.00 -9.29
CA VAL A 84 -2.25 -6.65 -10.46
C VAL A 84 -0.79 -6.23 -10.63
N ASN A 85 -0.50 -4.92 -10.51
CA ASN A 85 0.87 -4.42 -10.59
C ASN A 85 1.75 -4.95 -9.44
N ALA A 86 1.20 -5.09 -8.23
CA ALA A 86 1.92 -5.67 -7.09
C ALA A 86 2.36 -7.12 -7.36
N VAL A 87 1.53 -7.93 -8.04
CA VAL A 87 1.91 -9.28 -8.45
C VAL A 87 3.08 -9.22 -9.46
N ILE A 88 3.03 -8.32 -10.42
CA ILE A 88 4.11 -8.14 -11.42
C ILE A 88 5.41 -7.73 -10.73
N PHE A 89 5.39 -6.72 -9.86
CA PHE A 89 6.58 -6.25 -9.16
C PHE A 89 7.11 -7.29 -8.18
N GLY A 90 6.23 -8.01 -7.47
CA GLY A 90 6.63 -9.11 -6.61
C GLY A 90 7.33 -10.23 -7.37
N THR A 91 6.91 -10.49 -8.61
CA THR A 91 7.57 -11.47 -9.47
C THR A 91 8.95 -10.96 -9.92
N ILE A 92 9.04 -9.69 -10.33
CA ILE A 92 10.31 -9.10 -10.77
C ILE A 92 11.30 -9.03 -9.59
N GLU A 93 10.89 -8.43 -8.47
CA GLU A 93 11.78 -8.21 -7.34
C GLU A 93 12.11 -9.51 -6.57
N GLY A 94 11.20 -10.49 -6.60
CA GLY A 94 11.39 -11.73 -5.86
C GLY A 94 12.06 -12.86 -6.62
N PHE A 95 11.85 -12.97 -7.94
CA PHE A 95 12.23 -14.16 -8.68
C PHE A 95 13.06 -13.87 -9.93
N THR A 96 12.63 -12.95 -10.80
CA THR A 96 13.27 -12.77 -12.11
C THR A 96 14.41 -11.75 -12.09
N GLY A 97 14.31 -10.75 -11.23
CA GLY A 97 15.21 -9.59 -11.25
C GLY A 97 15.05 -8.75 -12.52
N SER A 98 15.88 -7.73 -12.65
CA SER A 98 16.02 -6.92 -13.86
C SER A 98 17.40 -6.30 -13.91
N ALA A 99 18.25 -6.76 -14.84
CA ALA A 99 19.58 -6.17 -15.03
C ALA A 99 19.51 -4.71 -15.45
N ALA A 100 18.53 -4.34 -16.27
CA ALA A 100 18.32 -2.95 -16.72
C ALA A 100 17.97 -1.99 -15.57
N LEU A 101 17.34 -2.50 -14.52
CA LEU A 101 16.97 -1.73 -13.32
C LEU A 101 17.91 -1.95 -12.14
N GLY A 102 18.91 -2.82 -12.29
CA GLY A 102 19.82 -3.19 -11.20
C GLY A 102 19.12 -3.98 -10.07
N ILE A 103 18.00 -4.67 -10.39
CA ILE A 103 17.23 -5.44 -9.42
C ILE A 103 17.79 -6.86 -9.36
N THR A 104 18.30 -7.25 -8.19
CA THR A 104 18.65 -8.64 -7.85
C THR A 104 17.47 -9.30 -7.15
N PRO A 105 17.10 -10.56 -7.51
CA PRO A 105 15.98 -11.23 -6.87
C PRO A 105 16.16 -11.41 -5.36
N ASP A 106 15.11 -11.12 -4.61
CA ASP A 106 15.03 -11.35 -3.17
C ASP A 106 13.60 -11.78 -2.80
N LEU A 107 13.45 -13.02 -2.35
CA LEU A 107 12.14 -13.60 -1.99
C LEU A 107 11.40 -12.82 -0.90
N ARG A 108 12.10 -12.04 -0.09
CA ARG A 108 11.46 -11.17 0.93
C ARG A 108 10.55 -10.14 0.25
N TRP A 109 11.00 -9.56 -0.85
CA TRP A 109 10.20 -8.62 -1.64
C TRP A 109 8.99 -9.29 -2.29
N ALA A 110 9.14 -10.53 -2.81
CA ALA A 110 7.99 -11.28 -3.32
C ALA A 110 6.91 -11.43 -2.26
N GLY A 111 7.28 -11.85 -1.05
CA GLY A 111 6.35 -12.01 0.07
C GLY A 111 5.63 -10.70 0.40
N ILE A 112 6.35 -9.59 0.49
CA ILE A 112 5.80 -8.26 0.76
C ILE A 112 4.81 -7.84 -0.33
N TRP A 113 5.21 -7.87 -1.60
CA TRP A 113 4.36 -7.46 -2.71
C TRP A 113 3.10 -8.32 -2.86
N TYR A 114 3.19 -9.64 -2.65
CA TYR A 114 2.03 -10.53 -2.77
C TYR A 114 1.03 -10.33 -1.62
N LEU A 115 1.51 -10.07 -0.40
CA LEU A 115 0.62 -9.69 0.70
C LEU A 115 -0.09 -8.38 0.37
N TRP A 116 0.62 -7.37 -0.10
CA TRP A 116 -0.01 -6.12 -0.53
C TRP A 116 -1.01 -6.32 -1.68
N ALA A 117 -0.72 -7.21 -2.63
CA ALA A 117 -1.68 -7.55 -3.69
C ALA A 117 -2.98 -8.15 -3.12
N ILE A 118 -2.88 -8.99 -2.09
CA ILE A 118 -4.04 -9.54 -1.38
C ILE A 118 -4.84 -8.40 -0.73
N LEU A 119 -4.18 -7.51 0.02
CA LEU A 119 -4.86 -6.40 0.70
C LEU A 119 -5.56 -5.48 -0.30
N TRP A 120 -4.89 -5.04 -1.37
CA TRP A 120 -5.54 -4.22 -2.40
C TRP A 120 -6.68 -4.96 -3.10
N GLY A 121 -6.55 -6.28 -3.32
CA GLY A 121 -7.59 -7.13 -3.90
C GLY A 121 -8.86 -7.23 -3.04
N THR A 122 -8.78 -6.98 -1.73
CA THR A 122 -9.97 -7.00 -0.86
C THR A 122 -11.02 -5.97 -1.26
N SER A 123 -10.61 -4.80 -1.77
CA SER A 123 -11.53 -3.76 -2.25
C SER A 123 -12.38 -4.25 -3.44
N PHE A 124 -11.79 -5.04 -4.35
CA PHE A 124 -12.56 -5.66 -5.43
C PHE A 124 -13.62 -6.61 -4.87
N VAL A 125 -13.25 -7.44 -3.91
CA VAL A 125 -14.17 -8.41 -3.30
C VAL A 125 -15.31 -7.72 -2.56
N GLU A 126 -15.00 -6.68 -1.76
CA GLU A 126 -16.02 -5.98 -0.97
C GLU A 126 -16.89 -5.04 -1.82
N ASP A 127 -16.27 -4.18 -2.63
CA ASP A 127 -16.97 -3.06 -3.26
C ASP A 127 -17.49 -3.40 -4.67
N ILE A 128 -16.84 -4.32 -5.40
CA ILE A 128 -17.28 -4.74 -6.74
C ILE A 128 -18.12 -6.03 -6.67
N CYS A 129 -17.63 -7.06 -5.95
CA CYS A 129 -18.36 -8.32 -5.82
C CYS A 129 -19.45 -8.29 -4.73
N GLY A 130 -19.49 -7.24 -3.89
CA GLY A 130 -20.49 -7.07 -2.82
C GLY A 130 -20.34 -8.07 -1.66
N LYS A 131 -19.20 -8.73 -1.50
CA LYS A 131 -18.95 -9.71 -0.45
C LYS A 131 -18.28 -9.06 0.75
N LYS A 132 -18.96 -8.99 1.88
CA LYS A 132 -18.40 -8.42 3.11
C LYS A 132 -17.37 -9.37 3.73
N LEU A 133 -16.13 -8.91 3.87
CA LEU A 133 -15.04 -9.63 4.52
C LEU A 133 -14.96 -9.38 6.04
N GLY A 134 -15.78 -8.46 6.57
CA GLY A 134 -15.92 -8.19 7.99
C GLY A 134 -14.60 -7.72 8.64
N LYS A 135 -14.18 -8.40 9.72
CA LYS A 135 -12.95 -8.05 10.43
C LYS A 135 -11.67 -8.53 9.73
N PHE A 136 -11.77 -9.29 8.64
CA PHE A 136 -10.58 -9.78 7.93
C PHE A 136 -9.72 -8.64 7.41
N VAL A 137 -10.34 -7.68 6.70
CA VAL A 137 -9.59 -6.56 6.11
C VAL A 137 -8.89 -5.70 7.16
N PRO A 138 -9.54 -5.22 8.24
CA PRO A 138 -8.86 -4.49 9.29
C PRO A 138 -7.74 -5.26 9.97
N CYS A 139 -7.93 -6.55 10.25
CA CYS A 139 -6.88 -7.39 10.85
C CYS A 139 -5.71 -7.58 9.89
N LEU A 140 -5.98 -7.78 8.59
CA LEU A 140 -4.94 -7.88 7.56
C LEU A 140 -4.13 -6.58 7.46
N GLN A 141 -4.79 -5.41 7.49
CA GLN A 141 -4.10 -4.11 7.50
C GLN A 141 -3.14 -3.97 8.68
N VAL A 142 -3.55 -4.34 9.89
CA VAL A 142 -2.67 -4.30 11.07
C VAL A 142 -1.50 -5.27 10.90
N PHE A 143 -1.79 -6.50 10.50
CA PHE A 143 -0.77 -7.53 10.28
C PHE A 143 0.26 -7.07 9.24
N GLU A 144 -0.19 -6.64 8.07
CA GLU A 144 0.71 -6.19 7.01
C GLU A 144 1.46 -4.92 7.38
N GLY A 145 0.82 -3.99 8.08
CA GLY A 145 1.49 -2.80 8.59
C GLY A 145 2.70 -3.13 9.46
N ILE A 146 2.61 -4.18 10.26
CA ILE A 146 3.70 -4.66 11.11
C ILE A 146 4.73 -5.45 10.31
N VAL A 147 4.29 -6.51 9.62
CA VAL A 147 5.17 -7.53 9.05
C VAL A 147 5.81 -7.09 7.73
N THR A 148 5.06 -6.34 6.91
CA THR A 148 5.54 -5.96 5.57
C THR A 148 6.13 -4.54 5.49
N ALA A 149 5.87 -3.71 6.48
CA ALA A 149 6.29 -2.30 6.42
C ALA A 149 7.07 -1.84 7.66
N TRP A 150 6.55 -2.03 8.88
CA TRP A 150 7.24 -1.53 10.07
C TRP A 150 8.51 -2.31 10.35
N ILE A 151 8.43 -3.63 10.48
CA ILE A 151 9.62 -4.48 10.75
C ILE A 151 10.66 -4.33 9.63
N PRO A 152 10.34 -4.52 8.34
CA PRO A 152 11.29 -4.32 7.26
C PRO A 152 11.88 -2.90 7.24
N GLY A 153 11.06 -1.88 7.44
CA GLY A 153 11.52 -0.50 7.49
C GLY A 153 12.53 -0.22 8.60
N VAL A 154 12.33 -0.79 9.80
CA VAL A 154 13.31 -0.71 10.90
C VAL A 154 14.59 -1.47 10.55
N MET A 155 14.47 -2.67 9.97
CA MET A 155 15.63 -3.47 9.55
C MET A 155 16.48 -2.73 8.51
N MET A 156 15.84 -2.08 7.53
CA MET A 156 16.54 -1.26 6.53
C MET A 156 17.27 -0.07 7.16
N LEU A 157 16.62 0.65 8.09
CA LEU A 157 17.25 1.77 8.80
C LEU A 157 18.46 1.34 9.63
N LEU A 158 18.43 0.13 10.18
CA LEU A 158 19.53 -0.45 10.95
C LEU A 158 20.55 -1.22 10.09
N GLN A 159 20.38 -1.21 8.76
CA GLN A 159 21.21 -1.96 7.79
C GLN A 159 21.25 -3.48 8.07
N LEU A 160 20.14 -4.03 8.53
CA LEU A 160 19.95 -5.46 8.83
C LEU A 160 19.13 -6.20 7.75
N TRP A 161 18.73 -5.48 6.69
CA TRP A 161 17.94 -6.05 5.58
C TRP A 161 18.84 -6.63 4.49
#